data_6b15a4e76bd3757a6a0f6b0dd25f91d9
#
_entry.id   6b15a4e76bd3757a6a0f6b0dd25f91d9
#
_cell.length_a   1.000
_cell.length_b   1.000
_cell.length_c   1.000
_cell.angle_alpha   90.00
_cell.angle_beta   90.00
_cell.angle_gamma   90.00
#
_symmetry.space_group_name_H-M   'P 1'
#
loop_
_entity.id
_entity.type
_entity.pdbx_description
1 polymer ?
#
loop_
_entity_poly.entity_id
_entity_poly.type
_entity_poly.pdbx_seq_one_letter_code
_entity_poly.pdbx_strand_id
1 'polypeptide(L)'
;MELKEKQDITMKHKTYLPLAAGIYLNYAILGMATIIVSQYGTQFQALWHTDVKGLSTVIAMIGIGRLLTILIAGYLSDRLGRKGTMLIGMVAQILFLMGLFFSTNLISACIAALFMGATNSFGDTASYPALTDAFQEQAASMNSLVKVAMSLAQFVLPFIVAAQPNAQITLVVMVVVMVLDIILIGLASFAPQTLTQKHTKISDEPKTTINPSGNQPSMLIDGSLLIIVGFTLSFTFYIFSQYAPNFGSSVLKLGLNSSKSLISWYAMASLVSVFITSSLVTRIKPIKLIFAYTLISFLALLQMVVIPSADGARLTAIAIGFFAAGGIWQLGLTLLSQYFPAEKGKVTGYYSFATALTFFVGPLVSSFIIDDTAVSVLHVFEIDTGVTLLSLVIVIILMIRNRKFSM
;
A
#
# COMPACT_ATOMS: atom_id res chain seq x y z
N MET A 1 -42.55 -4.15 -6.83
CA MET A 1 -41.39 -4.98 -7.26
C MET A 1 -40.10 -4.38 -6.75
N GLU A 2 -39.81 -3.12 -7.00
CA GLU A 2 -38.61 -2.39 -6.58
C GLU A 2 -38.33 -2.36 -5.05
N LEU A 3 -39.36 -2.24 -4.21
CA LEU A 3 -39.25 -2.25 -2.75
C LEU A 3 -38.84 -3.63 -2.18
N LYS A 4 -39.30 -4.71 -2.80
CA LYS A 4 -38.91 -6.07 -2.42
C LYS A 4 -37.46 -6.38 -2.83
N GLU A 5 -37.06 -5.91 -4.00
CA GLU A 5 -35.69 -6.06 -4.51
C GLU A 5 -34.69 -5.28 -3.68
N LYS A 6 -35.01 -4.05 -3.26
CA LYS A 6 -34.21 -3.26 -2.32
C LYS A 6 -34.11 -3.92 -0.92
N GLN A 7 -35.18 -4.53 -0.43
CA GLN A 7 -35.17 -5.26 0.84
C GLN A 7 -34.30 -6.52 0.77
N ASP A 8 -34.36 -7.27 -0.32
CA ASP A 8 -33.53 -8.47 -0.54
C ASP A 8 -32.03 -8.12 -0.66
N ILE A 9 -31.70 -7.04 -1.34
CA ILE A 9 -30.31 -6.52 -1.44
C ILE A 9 -29.80 -6.09 -0.04
N THR A 10 -30.63 -5.38 0.72
CA THR A 10 -30.26 -4.92 2.07
C THR A 10 -30.07 -6.08 3.04
N MET A 11 -30.89 -7.11 2.95
CA MET A 11 -30.75 -8.33 3.79
C MET A 11 -29.53 -9.15 3.37
N LYS A 12 -29.22 -9.28 2.09
CA LYS A 12 -27.99 -9.90 1.61
C LYS A 12 -26.73 -9.18 2.11
N HIS A 13 -26.70 -7.86 2.06
CA HIS A 13 -25.56 -7.08 2.57
C HIS A 13 -25.32 -7.29 4.06
N LYS A 14 -26.38 -7.38 4.89
CA LYS A 14 -26.24 -7.67 6.33
C LYS A 14 -25.54 -9.01 6.61
N THR A 15 -25.72 -10.00 5.77
CA THR A 15 -25.09 -11.33 5.91
C THR A 15 -23.57 -11.26 5.74
N TYR A 16 -23.05 -10.28 4.96
CA TYR A 16 -21.62 -10.14 4.69
C TYR A 16 -20.91 -9.07 5.56
N LEU A 17 -21.64 -8.41 6.49
CA LEU A 17 -21.01 -7.45 7.40
C LEU A 17 -19.90 -8.07 8.28
N PRO A 18 -20.05 -9.31 8.83
CA PRO A 18 -18.96 -9.95 9.58
C PRO A 18 -17.70 -10.17 8.72
N LEU A 19 -17.87 -10.52 7.44
CA LEU A 19 -16.77 -10.64 6.49
C LEU A 19 -16.05 -9.29 6.30
N ALA A 20 -16.80 -8.22 6.08
CA ALA A 20 -16.21 -6.89 5.91
C ALA A 20 -15.50 -6.44 7.19
N ALA A 21 -16.11 -6.63 8.37
CA ALA A 21 -15.49 -6.31 9.66
C ALA A 21 -14.18 -7.05 9.87
N GLY A 22 -14.14 -8.36 9.60
CA GLY A 22 -12.90 -9.15 9.69
C GLY A 22 -11.84 -8.67 8.70
N ILE A 23 -12.21 -8.41 7.44
CA ILE A 23 -11.25 -7.86 6.46
C ILE A 23 -10.67 -6.53 6.94
N TYR A 24 -11.47 -5.61 7.47
CA TYR A 24 -10.98 -4.32 7.96
C TYR A 24 -10.10 -4.48 9.21
N LEU A 25 -10.44 -5.40 10.12
CA LEU A 25 -9.62 -5.70 11.29
C LEU A 25 -8.28 -6.32 10.87
N ASN A 26 -8.29 -7.26 9.93
CA ASN A 26 -7.08 -7.85 9.35
C ASN A 26 -6.17 -6.78 8.76
N TYR A 27 -6.70 -5.85 7.93
CA TYR A 27 -5.92 -4.78 7.33
C TYR A 27 -5.51 -3.68 8.34
N ALA A 28 -6.24 -3.49 9.42
CA ALA A 28 -5.79 -2.65 10.52
C ALA A 28 -4.52 -3.23 11.17
N ILE A 29 -4.53 -4.52 11.51
CA ILE A 29 -3.34 -5.20 12.04
C ILE A 29 -2.21 -5.25 11.00
N LEU A 30 -2.52 -5.48 9.72
CA LEU A 30 -1.56 -5.43 8.62
C LEU A 30 -0.90 -4.05 8.51
N GLY A 31 -1.68 -2.97 8.66
CA GLY A 31 -1.17 -1.60 8.66
C GLY A 31 -0.15 -1.36 9.77
N MET A 32 -0.47 -1.78 11.01
CA MET A 32 0.48 -1.74 12.13
C MET A 32 1.71 -2.60 11.87
N ALA A 33 1.53 -3.83 11.40
CA ALA A 33 2.59 -4.78 11.11
C ALA A 33 3.58 -4.27 10.05
N THR A 34 3.11 -3.52 9.06
CA THR A 34 3.94 -2.94 8.00
C THR A 34 5.00 -1.98 8.52
N ILE A 35 4.73 -1.24 9.60
CA ILE A 35 5.64 -0.22 10.15
C ILE A 35 6.19 -0.61 11.52
N ILE A 36 5.85 -1.78 12.07
CA ILE A 36 6.22 -2.16 13.45
C ILE A 36 7.74 -2.26 13.65
N VAL A 37 8.46 -2.75 12.63
CA VAL A 37 9.93 -2.86 12.67
C VAL A 37 10.57 -1.47 12.79
N SER A 38 10.09 -0.48 12.04
CA SER A 38 10.60 0.89 12.12
C SER A 38 10.16 1.60 13.40
N GLN A 39 8.96 1.34 13.90
CA GLN A 39 8.43 1.96 15.11
C GLN A 39 9.11 1.48 16.41
N TYR A 40 9.47 0.19 16.48
CA TYR A 40 10.27 -0.40 17.57
C TYR A 40 11.76 -0.57 17.20
N GLY A 41 12.26 0.20 16.23
CA GLY A 41 13.58 0.03 15.63
C GLY A 41 14.71 -0.08 16.67
N THR A 42 14.79 0.82 17.65
CA THR A 42 15.82 0.78 18.71
C THR A 42 15.79 -0.50 19.53
N GLN A 43 14.61 -1.02 19.84
CA GLN A 43 14.45 -2.26 20.59
C GLN A 43 14.87 -3.48 19.75
N PHE A 44 14.47 -3.52 18.48
CA PHE A 44 14.84 -4.60 17.58
C PHE A 44 16.34 -4.58 17.24
N GLN A 45 16.95 -3.40 17.10
CA GLN A 45 18.41 -3.29 16.94
C GLN A 45 19.16 -3.92 18.13
N ALA A 46 18.74 -3.59 19.35
CA ALA A 46 19.33 -4.17 20.55
C ALA A 46 19.09 -5.69 20.63
N LEU A 47 17.87 -6.17 20.30
CA LEU A 47 17.49 -7.58 20.38
C LEU A 47 18.23 -8.45 19.33
N TRP A 48 18.41 -7.93 18.12
CA TRP A 48 19.04 -8.64 17.01
C TRP A 48 20.54 -8.36 16.88
N HIS A 49 21.11 -7.56 17.79
CA HIS A 49 22.52 -7.10 17.77
C HIS A 49 22.91 -6.52 16.41
N THR A 50 22.10 -5.60 15.91
CA THR A 50 22.27 -5.00 14.58
C THR A 50 22.10 -3.47 14.61
N ASP A 51 22.41 -2.83 13.49
CA ASP A 51 22.26 -1.40 13.23
C ASP A 51 20.99 -1.10 12.39
N VAL A 52 20.84 0.15 11.95
CA VAL A 52 19.73 0.57 11.05
C VAL A 52 19.78 -0.16 9.71
N LYS A 53 20.96 -0.54 9.23
CA LYS A 53 21.13 -1.35 8.02
C LYS A 53 20.51 -2.72 8.16
N GLY A 54 20.69 -3.39 9.32
CA GLY A 54 20.03 -4.67 9.60
C GLY A 54 18.52 -4.54 9.65
N LEU A 55 17.97 -3.48 10.25
CA LEU A 55 16.52 -3.21 10.19
C LEU A 55 16.02 -3.07 8.74
N SER A 56 16.76 -2.31 7.92
CA SER A 56 16.43 -2.13 6.50
C SER A 56 16.44 -3.44 5.75
N THR A 57 17.37 -4.35 6.08
CA THR A 57 17.45 -5.69 5.51
C THR A 57 16.20 -6.51 5.86
N VAL A 58 15.76 -6.49 7.12
CA VAL A 58 14.50 -7.17 7.53
C VAL A 58 13.31 -6.60 6.77
N ILE A 59 13.21 -5.28 6.60
CA ILE A 59 12.15 -4.64 5.84
C ILE A 59 12.20 -5.05 4.36
N ALA A 60 13.41 -5.16 3.76
CA ALA A 60 13.57 -5.63 2.38
C ALA A 60 13.08 -7.08 2.18
N MET A 61 13.26 -7.94 3.19
CA MET A 61 12.78 -9.34 3.14
C MET A 61 11.25 -9.43 3.05
N ILE A 62 10.51 -8.44 3.56
CA ILE A 62 9.05 -8.33 3.34
C ILE A 62 8.75 -8.25 1.83
N GLY A 63 9.50 -7.43 1.11
CA GLY A 63 9.36 -7.30 -0.34
C GLY A 63 9.68 -8.59 -1.10
N ILE A 64 10.74 -9.30 -0.70
CA ILE A 64 11.09 -10.62 -1.26
C ILE A 64 9.95 -11.61 -1.03
N GLY A 65 9.44 -11.71 0.20
CA GLY A 65 8.31 -12.57 0.53
C GLY A 65 7.08 -12.29 -0.34
N ARG A 66 6.79 -11.01 -0.59
CA ARG A 66 5.69 -10.59 -1.47
C ARG A 66 5.91 -11.02 -2.92
N LEU A 67 7.10 -10.80 -3.47
CA LEU A 67 7.42 -11.17 -4.85
C LEU A 67 7.36 -12.69 -5.06
N LEU A 68 7.86 -13.48 -4.12
CA LEU A 68 7.84 -14.94 -4.20
C LEU A 68 6.43 -15.52 -4.14
N THR A 69 5.52 -14.87 -3.44
CA THR A 69 4.20 -15.44 -3.13
C THR A 69 3.06 -14.86 -3.96
N ILE A 70 3.22 -13.70 -4.63
CA ILE A 70 2.12 -13.00 -5.30
C ILE A 70 1.48 -13.83 -6.43
N LEU A 71 2.28 -14.54 -7.22
CA LEU A 71 1.78 -15.40 -8.29
C LEU A 71 1.09 -16.65 -7.74
N ILE A 72 1.68 -17.23 -6.69
CA ILE A 72 1.13 -18.39 -5.98
C ILE A 72 -0.21 -18.02 -5.33
N ALA A 73 -0.28 -16.86 -4.69
CA ALA A 73 -1.48 -16.36 -4.03
C ALA A 73 -2.65 -16.18 -5.01
N GLY A 74 -2.39 -15.61 -6.20
CA GLY A 74 -3.39 -15.48 -7.25
C GLY A 74 -3.94 -16.84 -7.69
N TYR A 75 -3.06 -17.79 -7.99
CA TYR A 75 -3.45 -19.14 -8.37
C TYR A 75 -4.25 -19.88 -7.29
N LEU A 76 -3.82 -19.77 -6.02
CA LEU A 76 -4.53 -20.38 -4.90
C LEU A 76 -5.90 -19.73 -4.68
N SER A 77 -6.01 -18.41 -4.85
CA SER A 77 -7.29 -17.70 -4.74
C SER A 77 -8.35 -18.21 -5.72
N ASP A 78 -7.92 -18.61 -6.91
CA ASP A 78 -8.82 -19.17 -7.91
C ASP A 78 -9.17 -20.64 -7.63
N ARG A 79 -8.26 -21.41 -7.02
CA ARG A 79 -8.47 -22.85 -6.72
C ARG A 79 -9.13 -23.12 -5.37
N LEU A 80 -8.59 -22.53 -4.29
CA LEU A 80 -9.06 -22.75 -2.92
C LEU A 80 -10.24 -21.84 -2.54
N GLY A 81 -10.51 -20.84 -3.39
CA GLY A 81 -11.48 -19.80 -3.12
C GLY A 81 -10.95 -18.68 -2.21
N ARG A 82 -11.71 -17.59 -2.15
CA ARG A 82 -11.31 -16.37 -1.41
C ARG A 82 -11.09 -16.63 0.07
N LYS A 83 -11.96 -17.43 0.71
CA LYS A 83 -11.88 -17.75 2.14
C LYS A 83 -10.60 -18.50 2.49
N GLY A 84 -10.29 -19.59 1.78
CA GLY A 84 -9.09 -20.39 2.02
C GLY A 84 -7.81 -19.58 1.84
N THR A 85 -7.73 -18.80 0.77
CA THR A 85 -6.58 -17.95 0.48
C THR A 85 -6.38 -16.86 1.53
N MET A 86 -7.47 -16.22 1.98
CA MET A 86 -7.42 -15.22 3.04
C MET A 86 -6.93 -15.79 4.36
N LEU A 87 -7.41 -16.97 4.76
CA LEU A 87 -6.97 -17.65 5.98
C LEU A 87 -5.47 -18.01 5.93
N ILE A 88 -4.94 -18.42 4.76
CA ILE A 88 -3.50 -18.63 4.57
C ILE A 88 -2.72 -17.33 4.83
N GLY A 89 -3.19 -16.20 4.29
CA GLY A 89 -2.58 -14.89 4.54
C GLY A 89 -2.60 -14.49 6.01
N MET A 90 -3.70 -14.74 6.71
CA MET A 90 -3.84 -14.46 8.14
C MET A 90 -2.93 -15.34 9.01
N VAL A 91 -2.77 -16.61 8.66
CA VAL A 91 -1.79 -17.50 9.32
C VAL A 91 -0.37 -17.02 9.08
N ALA A 92 -0.05 -16.61 7.85
CA ALA A 92 1.26 -16.02 7.55
C ALA A 92 1.52 -14.75 8.39
N GLN A 93 0.49 -13.92 8.65
CA GLN A 93 0.62 -12.75 9.51
C GLN A 93 0.92 -13.13 10.97
N ILE A 94 0.28 -14.16 11.49
CA ILE A 94 0.62 -14.69 12.82
C ILE A 94 2.06 -15.20 12.84
N LEU A 95 2.48 -15.94 11.81
CA LEU A 95 3.86 -16.44 11.72
C LEU A 95 4.87 -15.30 11.66
N PHE A 96 4.56 -14.19 10.99
CA PHE A 96 5.39 -12.98 11.03
C PHE A 96 5.48 -12.40 12.44
N LEU A 97 4.35 -12.14 13.09
CA LEU A 97 4.31 -11.52 14.43
C LEU A 97 4.99 -12.40 15.49
N MET A 98 4.71 -13.70 15.49
CA MET A 98 5.35 -14.67 16.38
C MET A 98 6.83 -14.86 16.02
N GLY A 99 7.16 -14.84 14.74
CA GLY A 99 8.54 -14.87 14.26
C GLY A 99 9.36 -13.69 14.79
N LEU A 100 8.81 -12.46 14.77
CA LEU A 100 9.43 -11.29 15.39
C LEU A 100 9.53 -11.43 16.91
N PHE A 101 8.48 -11.96 17.56
CA PHE A 101 8.47 -12.16 19.01
C PHE A 101 9.59 -13.11 19.48
N PHE A 102 9.83 -14.21 18.77
CA PHE A 102 10.86 -15.18 19.09
C PHE A 102 12.23 -14.91 18.46
N SER A 103 12.33 -13.89 17.59
CA SER A 103 13.59 -13.58 16.94
C SER A 103 14.63 -13.06 17.94
N THR A 104 15.80 -13.67 17.96
CA THR A 104 16.93 -13.27 18.80
C THR A 104 18.11 -12.76 17.99
N ASN A 105 18.02 -12.82 16.66
CA ASN A 105 19.08 -12.41 15.75
C ASN A 105 18.49 -11.96 14.40
N LEU A 106 19.32 -11.30 13.58
CA LEU A 106 18.93 -10.74 12.29
C LEU A 106 18.37 -11.81 11.32
N ILE A 107 18.95 -13.01 11.30
CA ILE A 107 18.53 -14.07 10.36
C ILE A 107 17.12 -14.53 10.67
N SER A 108 16.80 -14.80 11.94
CA SER A 108 15.44 -15.20 12.35
C SER A 108 14.41 -14.12 12.05
N ALA A 109 14.76 -12.83 12.23
CA ALA A 109 13.92 -11.72 11.88
C ALA A 109 13.68 -11.62 10.35
N CYS A 110 14.72 -11.84 9.55
CA CYS A 110 14.61 -11.89 8.09
C CYS A 110 13.68 -13.01 7.61
N ILE A 111 13.78 -14.20 8.21
CA ILE A 111 12.86 -15.31 7.90
C ILE A 111 11.43 -14.96 8.28
N ALA A 112 11.21 -14.36 9.45
CA ALA A 112 9.89 -13.89 9.86
C ALA A 112 9.31 -12.88 8.85
N ALA A 113 10.12 -11.94 8.37
CA ALA A 113 9.71 -10.91 7.43
C ALA A 113 9.20 -11.45 6.09
N LEU A 114 9.67 -12.62 5.62
CA LEU A 114 9.15 -13.28 4.42
C LEU A 114 7.65 -13.60 4.56
N PHE A 115 7.20 -14.00 5.75
CA PHE A 115 5.79 -14.29 6.01
C PHE A 115 4.92 -13.02 5.92
N MET A 116 5.45 -11.85 6.30
CA MET A 116 4.74 -10.60 6.11
C MET A 116 4.51 -10.28 4.63
N GLY A 117 5.50 -10.56 3.79
CA GLY A 117 5.35 -10.46 2.34
C GLY A 117 4.28 -11.40 1.79
N ALA A 118 4.25 -12.64 2.28
CA ALA A 118 3.20 -13.60 1.94
C ALA A 118 1.82 -13.10 2.39
N THR A 119 1.70 -12.56 3.61
CA THR A 119 0.45 -11.95 4.11
C THR A 119 -0.11 -10.91 3.14
N ASN A 120 0.72 -9.99 2.65
CA ASN A 120 0.28 -8.99 1.68
C ASN A 120 -0.23 -9.64 0.38
N SER A 121 0.47 -10.65 -0.14
CA SER A 121 0.09 -11.31 -1.39
C SER A 121 -1.24 -12.07 -1.28
N PHE A 122 -1.37 -12.90 -0.25
CA PHE A 122 -2.59 -13.69 -0.01
C PHE A 122 -3.77 -12.81 0.40
N GLY A 123 -3.52 -11.78 1.22
CA GLY A 123 -4.51 -10.80 1.64
C GLY A 123 -5.11 -10.04 0.44
N ASP A 124 -4.26 -9.42 -0.38
CA ASP A 124 -4.70 -8.59 -1.51
C ASP A 124 -5.47 -9.43 -2.56
N THR A 125 -5.02 -10.65 -2.86
CA THR A 125 -5.65 -11.52 -3.86
C THR A 125 -6.98 -12.12 -3.40
N ALA A 126 -7.28 -12.11 -2.11
CA ALA A 126 -8.51 -12.68 -1.55
C ALA A 126 -9.50 -11.60 -1.08
N SER A 127 -9.04 -10.59 -0.33
CA SER A 127 -9.91 -9.66 0.38
C SER A 127 -10.63 -8.69 -0.54
N TYR A 128 -9.94 -8.05 -1.48
CA TYR A 128 -10.56 -7.11 -2.41
C TYR A 128 -11.62 -7.77 -3.31
N PRO A 129 -11.34 -8.95 -3.92
CA PRO A 129 -12.39 -9.67 -4.64
C PRO A 129 -13.53 -10.14 -3.73
N ALA A 130 -13.26 -10.60 -2.49
CA ALA A 130 -14.30 -11.02 -1.57
C ALA A 130 -15.28 -9.89 -1.23
N LEU A 131 -14.79 -8.67 -0.98
CA LEU A 131 -15.62 -7.47 -0.79
C LEU A 131 -16.39 -7.12 -2.07
N THR A 132 -15.75 -7.24 -3.23
CA THR A 132 -16.40 -6.96 -4.52
C THR A 132 -17.55 -7.95 -4.79
N ASP A 133 -17.31 -9.24 -4.55
CA ASP A 133 -18.33 -10.28 -4.74
C ASP A 133 -19.50 -10.11 -3.74
N ALA A 134 -19.22 -9.69 -2.51
CA ALA A 134 -20.22 -9.53 -1.44
C ALA A 134 -21.08 -8.26 -1.58
N PHE A 135 -20.49 -7.15 -2.02
CA PHE A 135 -21.13 -5.83 -2.00
C PHE A 135 -21.36 -5.19 -3.37
N GLN A 136 -21.01 -5.86 -4.45
CA GLN A 136 -21.29 -5.52 -5.85
C GLN A 136 -21.36 -4.00 -6.16
N GLU A 137 -22.55 -3.38 -6.03
CA GLU A 137 -22.75 -1.94 -6.30
C GLU A 137 -21.94 -1.02 -5.36
N GLN A 138 -21.64 -1.46 -4.14
CA GLN A 138 -20.89 -0.71 -3.14
C GLN A 138 -19.41 -1.14 -3.08
N ALA A 139 -18.96 -2.01 -3.98
CA ALA A 139 -17.63 -2.61 -3.96
C ALA A 139 -16.51 -1.56 -3.89
N ALA A 140 -16.62 -0.47 -4.64
CA ALA A 140 -15.62 0.59 -4.63
C ALA A 140 -15.48 1.26 -3.25
N SER A 141 -16.61 1.54 -2.59
CA SER A 141 -16.61 2.12 -1.23
C SER A 141 -16.07 1.14 -0.21
N MET A 142 -16.51 -0.12 -0.25
CA MET A 142 -16.05 -1.16 0.69
C MET A 142 -14.56 -1.45 0.53
N ASN A 143 -14.05 -1.50 -0.69
CA ASN A 143 -12.62 -1.64 -0.95
C ASN A 143 -11.80 -0.41 -0.49
N SER A 144 -12.36 0.79 -0.58
CA SER A 144 -11.71 2.00 -0.07
C SER A 144 -11.60 2.00 1.45
N LEU A 145 -12.57 1.43 2.18
CA LEU A 145 -12.54 1.30 3.63
C LEU A 145 -11.40 0.40 4.13
N VAL A 146 -10.88 -0.52 3.31
CA VAL A 146 -9.66 -1.29 3.61
C VAL A 146 -8.49 -0.35 3.85
N LYS A 147 -8.30 0.63 2.97
CA LYS A 147 -7.24 1.64 3.13
C LYS A 147 -7.47 2.54 4.34
N VAL A 148 -8.73 2.88 4.63
CA VAL A 148 -9.11 3.65 5.83
C VAL A 148 -8.71 2.89 7.09
N ALA A 149 -9.06 1.60 7.21
CA ALA A 149 -8.71 0.77 8.35
C ALA A 149 -7.18 0.67 8.55
N MET A 150 -6.45 0.46 7.45
CA MET A 150 -4.98 0.41 7.45
C MET A 150 -4.37 1.74 7.92
N SER A 151 -4.80 2.86 7.36
CA SER A 151 -4.26 4.18 7.70
C SER A 151 -4.60 4.60 9.14
N LEU A 152 -5.81 4.29 9.61
CA LEU A 152 -6.20 4.56 10.99
C LEU A 152 -5.32 3.78 11.98
N ALA A 153 -5.05 2.52 11.70
CA ALA A 153 -4.18 1.70 12.54
C ALA A 153 -2.72 2.19 12.52
N GLN A 154 -2.21 2.59 11.35
CA GLN A 154 -0.89 3.24 11.24
C GLN A 154 -0.81 4.57 12.02
N PHE A 155 -1.89 5.35 12.03
CA PHE A 155 -1.98 6.58 12.84
C PHE A 155 -1.90 6.27 14.35
N VAL A 156 -2.57 5.23 14.80
CA VAL A 156 -2.67 4.86 16.22
C VAL A 156 -1.38 4.21 16.74
N LEU A 157 -0.65 3.45 15.91
CA LEU A 157 0.51 2.68 16.37
C LEU A 157 1.59 3.50 17.08
N PRO A 158 2.02 4.70 16.62
CA PRO A 158 3.01 5.50 17.35
C PRO A 158 2.59 5.85 18.78
N PHE A 159 1.29 6.06 19.03
CA PHE A 159 0.76 6.31 20.38
C PHE A 159 0.79 5.04 21.24
N ILE A 160 0.51 3.87 20.65
CA ILE A 160 0.67 2.57 21.33
C ILE A 160 2.13 2.38 21.71
N VAL A 161 3.08 2.64 20.80
CA VAL A 161 4.52 2.51 21.03
C VAL A 161 5.01 3.48 22.11
N ALA A 162 4.45 4.69 22.18
CA ALA A 162 4.78 5.66 23.22
C ALA A 162 4.26 5.22 24.60
N ALA A 163 3.05 4.62 24.66
CA ALA A 163 2.44 4.11 25.88
C ALA A 163 3.02 2.75 26.33
N GLN A 164 3.39 1.90 25.37
CA GLN A 164 3.91 0.56 25.59
C GLN A 164 5.26 0.40 24.86
N PRO A 165 6.39 0.73 25.54
CA PRO A 165 7.71 0.64 24.93
C PRO A 165 8.18 -0.79 24.62
N ASN A 166 7.55 -1.81 25.22
CA ASN A 166 7.92 -3.21 24.98
C ASN A 166 7.20 -3.77 23.75
N ALA A 167 7.96 -3.98 22.65
CA ALA A 167 7.45 -4.54 21.41
C ALA A 167 6.80 -5.92 21.60
N GLN A 168 7.34 -6.77 22.48
CA GLN A 168 6.82 -8.12 22.70
C GLN A 168 5.37 -8.12 23.16
N ILE A 169 4.99 -7.19 24.04
CA ILE A 169 3.60 -7.06 24.52
C ILE A 169 2.69 -6.65 23.36
N THR A 170 3.10 -5.67 22.56
CA THR A 170 2.34 -5.23 21.38
C THR A 170 2.18 -6.37 20.37
N LEU A 171 3.26 -7.14 20.11
CA LEU A 171 3.21 -8.30 19.20
C LEU A 171 2.21 -9.36 19.69
N VAL A 172 2.24 -9.70 20.99
CA VAL A 172 1.29 -10.67 21.58
C VAL A 172 -0.15 -10.19 21.44
N VAL A 173 -0.43 -8.92 21.74
CA VAL A 173 -1.78 -8.35 21.59
C VAL A 173 -2.24 -8.44 20.13
N MET A 174 -1.37 -8.10 19.17
CA MET A 174 -1.69 -8.21 17.74
C MET A 174 -1.97 -9.67 17.34
N VAL A 175 -1.21 -10.63 17.85
CA VAL A 175 -1.44 -12.07 17.60
C VAL A 175 -2.79 -12.51 18.17
N VAL A 176 -3.13 -12.13 19.40
CA VAL A 176 -4.43 -12.46 20.01
C VAL A 176 -5.58 -11.90 19.17
N VAL A 177 -5.49 -10.64 18.73
CA VAL A 177 -6.51 -10.03 17.85
C VAL A 177 -6.60 -10.78 16.53
N MET A 178 -5.47 -11.19 15.93
CA MET A 178 -5.45 -11.97 14.68
C MET A 178 -6.09 -13.36 14.83
N VAL A 179 -5.87 -14.04 15.96
CA VAL A 179 -6.52 -15.33 16.25
C VAL A 179 -8.03 -15.16 16.35
N LEU A 180 -8.50 -14.12 17.02
CA LEU A 180 -9.94 -13.81 17.09
C LEU A 180 -10.51 -13.47 15.71
N ASP A 181 -9.74 -12.75 14.89
CA ASP A 181 -10.15 -12.41 13.52
C ASP A 181 -10.19 -13.64 12.60
N ILE A 182 -9.25 -14.58 12.74
CA ILE A 182 -9.30 -15.88 12.03
C ILE A 182 -10.60 -16.62 12.35
N ILE A 183 -11.02 -16.62 13.62
CA ILE A 183 -12.29 -17.25 14.03
C ILE A 183 -13.47 -16.50 13.38
N LEU A 184 -13.47 -15.17 13.41
CA LEU A 184 -14.49 -14.34 12.80
C LEU A 184 -14.62 -14.63 11.31
N ILE A 185 -13.52 -14.60 10.55
CA ILE A 185 -13.48 -14.90 9.12
C ILE A 185 -13.83 -16.36 8.84
N GLY A 186 -13.38 -17.28 9.71
CA GLY A 186 -13.71 -18.70 9.63
C GLY A 186 -15.24 -18.96 9.74
N LEU A 187 -15.94 -18.18 10.54
CA LEU A 187 -17.39 -18.26 10.70
C LEU A 187 -18.15 -17.38 9.69
N ALA A 188 -17.52 -16.39 9.09
CA ALA A 188 -18.15 -15.47 8.16
C ALA A 188 -18.60 -16.17 6.88
N SER A 189 -19.74 -15.72 6.35
CA SER A 189 -20.25 -16.13 5.05
C SER A 189 -19.54 -15.36 3.94
N PHE A 190 -19.10 -16.07 2.92
CA PHE A 190 -18.54 -15.50 1.69
C PHE A 190 -19.56 -15.57 0.58
N ALA A 191 -19.64 -14.54 -0.26
CA ALA A 191 -20.46 -14.60 -1.46
C ALA A 191 -19.93 -15.70 -2.40
N PRO A 192 -20.82 -16.39 -3.14
CA PRO A 192 -20.40 -17.28 -4.21
C PRO A 192 -19.46 -16.51 -5.13
N GLN A 193 -18.33 -17.13 -5.48
CA GLN A 193 -17.44 -16.53 -6.45
C GLN A 193 -18.24 -16.33 -7.74
N THR A 194 -18.46 -15.08 -8.09
CA THR A 194 -18.83 -14.76 -9.45
C THR A 194 -17.62 -15.16 -10.26
N LEU A 195 -17.62 -16.37 -10.83
CA LEU A 195 -16.63 -16.80 -11.81
C LEU A 195 -16.70 -15.73 -12.88
N THR A 196 -15.90 -14.69 -12.71
CA THR A 196 -15.75 -13.65 -13.70
C THR A 196 -15.18 -14.37 -14.90
N GLN A 197 -16.13 -14.78 -15.72
CA GLN A 197 -16.00 -15.15 -17.11
C GLN A 197 -14.74 -15.98 -17.43
N LYS A 198 -14.95 -17.33 -17.52
CA LYS A 198 -14.45 -18.02 -18.72
C LYS A 198 -14.24 -16.95 -19.78
N HIS A 199 -13.02 -16.91 -20.34
CA HIS A 199 -12.76 -16.21 -21.57
C HIS A 199 -14.04 -16.14 -22.41
N THR A 200 -14.80 -15.07 -22.27
CA THR A 200 -15.90 -14.80 -23.16
C THR A 200 -15.20 -14.61 -24.49
N LYS A 201 -15.34 -15.63 -25.35
CA LYS A 201 -15.15 -15.46 -26.79
C LYS A 201 -15.70 -14.07 -27.11
N ILE A 202 -14.85 -13.29 -27.75
CA ILE A 202 -15.18 -12.03 -28.37
C ILE A 202 -16.54 -12.21 -29.06
N SER A 203 -17.61 -11.88 -28.37
CA SER A 203 -18.93 -11.68 -28.95
C SER A 203 -19.16 -10.18 -28.88
N ASP A 204 -19.02 -9.53 -30.00
CA ASP A 204 -19.61 -8.27 -30.45
C ASP A 204 -20.02 -7.30 -29.33
N GLU A 205 -19.04 -6.70 -28.63
CA GLU A 205 -19.28 -5.40 -28.03
C GLU A 205 -19.42 -4.37 -29.15
N PRO A 206 -20.37 -3.43 -29.06
CA PRO A 206 -20.56 -2.43 -30.08
C PRO A 206 -19.21 -1.72 -30.28
N LYS A 207 -18.68 -1.81 -31.47
CA LYS A 207 -17.55 -1.01 -31.95
C LYS A 207 -17.94 0.44 -31.70
N THR A 208 -17.49 0.99 -30.58
CA THR A 208 -17.42 2.44 -30.46
C THR A 208 -16.58 2.88 -31.65
N THR A 209 -17.21 3.56 -32.56
CA THR A 209 -16.59 4.14 -33.77
C THR A 209 -15.49 5.09 -33.31
N ILE A 210 -14.28 4.56 -33.16
CA ILE A 210 -13.09 5.32 -32.92
C ILE A 210 -12.77 6.02 -34.24
N ASN A 211 -12.85 7.34 -34.26
CA ASN A 211 -12.40 8.14 -35.37
C ASN A 211 -10.92 7.80 -35.64
N PRO A 212 -10.55 7.37 -36.86
CA PRO A 212 -9.21 6.87 -37.15
C PRO A 212 -8.10 7.93 -37.26
N SER A 213 -8.36 9.17 -36.88
CA SER A 213 -7.40 10.28 -37.07
C SER A 213 -6.74 10.82 -35.80
N GLY A 214 -6.94 10.21 -34.63
CA GLY A 214 -6.28 10.62 -33.39
C GLY A 214 -5.13 9.66 -33.00
N ASN A 215 -4.02 10.20 -32.52
CA ASN A 215 -2.96 9.40 -31.90
C ASN A 215 -3.51 8.60 -30.72
N GLN A 216 -3.36 7.27 -30.75
CA GLN A 216 -3.75 6.39 -29.66
C GLN A 216 -2.58 6.19 -28.67
N PRO A 217 -2.86 5.96 -27.36
CA PRO A 217 -1.82 5.63 -26.39
C PRO A 217 -1.10 4.34 -26.79
N SER A 218 0.23 4.35 -26.71
CA SER A 218 1.07 3.17 -26.96
C SER A 218 1.41 2.46 -25.65
N MET A 219 1.18 1.14 -25.58
CA MET A 219 1.56 0.37 -24.39
C MET A 219 3.07 0.41 -24.13
N LEU A 220 3.89 0.37 -25.17
CA LEU A 220 5.36 0.44 -25.06
C LEU A 220 5.86 1.79 -24.51
N ILE A 221 5.17 2.89 -24.77
CA ILE A 221 5.60 4.22 -24.31
C ILE A 221 4.71 4.68 -23.15
N ASP A 222 3.42 4.91 -23.41
CA ASP A 222 2.53 5.53 -22.41
C ASP A 222 2.20 4.57 -21.27
N GLY A 223 2.01 3.29 -21.58
CA GLY A 223 1.81 2.23 -20.59
C GLY A 223 3.03 2.04 -19.71
N SER A 224 4.22 1.91 -20.31
CA SER A 224 5.47 1.74 -19.56
C SER A 224 5.79 2.96 -18.68
N LEU A 225 5.59 4.18 -19.19
CA LEU A 225 5.79 5.39 -18.40
C LEU A 225 4.85 5.46 -17.19
N LEU A 226 3.57 5.09 -17.35
CA LEU A 226 2.61 5.03 -16.23
C LEU A 226 2.98 3.95 -15.21
N ILE A 227 3.48 2.80 -15.65
CA ILE A 227 3.94 1.72 -14.79
C ILE A 227 5.16 2.19 -13.97
N ILE A 228 6.12 2.89 -14.59
CA ILE A 228 7.28 3.47 -13.91
C ILE A 228 6.83 4.53 -12.90
N VAL A 229 5.86 5.39 -13.24
CA VAL A 229 5.27 6.35 -12.29
C VAL A 229 4.63 5.62 -11.10
N GLY A 230 3.93 4.51 -11.33
CA GLY A 230 3.38 3.68 -10.26
C GLY A 230 4.45 3.13 -9.32
N PHE A 231 5.56 2.65 -9.87
CA PHE A 231 6.72 2.19 -9.10
C PHE A 231 7.34 3.35 -8.29
N THR A 232 7.70 4.44 -8.95
CA THR A 232 8.45 5.55 -8.32
C THR A 232 7.64 6.27 -7.24
N LEU A 233 6.35 6.47 -7.45
CA LEU A 233 5.48 7.08 -6.42
C LEU A 233 5.19 6.12 -5.26
N SER A 234 5.12 4.81 -5.53
CA SER A 234 5.05 3.81 -4.46
C SER A 234 6.35 3.77 -3.65
N PHE A 235 7.49 3.95 -4.30
CA PHE A 235 8.79 4.09 -3.64
C PHE A 235 8.78 5.26 -2.67
N THR A 236 8.34 6.44 -3.12
CA THR A 236 8.29 7.67 -2.31
C THR A 236 7.51 7.48 -1.01
N PHE A 237 6.27 7.06 -1.06
CA PHE A 237 5.49 6.93 0.18
C PHE A 237 5.97 5.77 1.06
N TYR A 238 6.51 4.70 0.46
CA TYR A 238 6.99 3.56 1.22
C TYR A 238 8.29 3.89 1.96
N ILE A 239 9.28 4.48 1.29
CA ILE A 239 10.52 4.95 1.93
C ILE A 239 10.21 5.92 3.06
N PHE A 240 9.35 6.92 2.82
CA PHE A 240 8.95 7.84 3.87
C PHE A 240 8.36 7.10 5.08
N SER A 241 7.43 6.18 4.86
CA SER A 241 6.77 5.43 5.95
C SER A 241 7.74 4.58 6.77
N GLN A 242 8.82 4.10 6.19
CA GLN A 242 9.80 3.25 6.87
C GLN A 242 10.87 4.06 7.59
N TYR A 243 11.35 5.17 7.01
CA TYR A 243 12.54 5.87 7.48
C TYR A 243 12.29 7.26 8.09
N ALA A 244 11.07 7.79 8.05
CA ALA A 244 10.75 9.07 8.68
C ALA A 244 11.08 9.12 10.20
N PRO A 245 10.87 8.06 11.00
CA PRO A 245 11.31 8.06 12.40
C PRO A 245 12.82 8.20 12.54
N ASN A 246 13.60 7.53 11.67
CA ASN A 246 15.06 7.63 11.66
C ASN A 246 15.51 9.04 11.27
N PHE A 247 14.87 9.68 10.28
CA PHE A 247 15.15 11.07 9.93
C PHE A 247 14.88 12.01 11.11
N GLY A 248 13.74 11.85 11.78
CA GLY A 248 13.41 12.64 12.96
C GLY A 248 14.44 12.49 14.08
N SER A 249 14.88 11.30 14.40
CA SER A 249 15.82 11.04 15.49
C SER A 249 17.27 11.36 15.12
N SER A 250 17.75 10.94 13.95
CA SER A 250 19.16 11.04 13.56
C SER A 250 19.51 12.39 12.96
N VAL A 251 18.68 12.94 12.06
CA VAL A 251 18.93 14.21 11.35
C VAL A 251 18.45 15.40 12.18
N LEU A 252 17.20 15.35 12.64
CA LEU A 252 16.58 16.48 13.35
C LEU A 252 16.83 16.46 14.86
N LYS A 253 17.41 15.38 15.41
CA LYS A 253 17.64 15.19 16.85
C LYS A 253 16.39 15.33 17.70
N LEU A 254 15.23 14.97 17.14
CA LEU A 254 13.97 14.98 17.86
C LEU A 254 13.94 13.87 18.91
N GLY A 255 13.19 14.09 19.99
CA GLY A 255 12.90 13.02 20.94
C GLY A 255 12.16 11.85 20.27
N LEU A 256 12.31 10.66 20.86
CA LEU A 256 11.81 9.39 20.29
C LEU A 256 10.32 9.45 19.89
N ASN A 257 9.47 10.01 20.78
CA ASN A 257 8.02 10.11 20.53
C ASN A 257 7.71 11.08 19.36
N SER A 258 8.40 12.22 19.31
CA SER A 258 8.24 13.21 18.24
C SER A 258 8.69 12.65 16.88
N SER A 259 9.77 11.88 16.85
CA SER A 259 10.27 11.22 15.62
C SER A 259 9.26 10.20 15.11
N LYS A 260 8.71 9.35 15.99
CA LYS A 260 7.72 8.33 15.63
C LYS A 260 6.37 8.93 15.21
N SER A 261 5.98 10.07 15.79
CA SER A 261 4.72 10.76 15.45
C SER A 261 4.66 11.28 14.01
N LEU A 262 5.79 11.38 13.29
CA LEU A 262 5.79 11.71 11.87
C LEU A 262 4.92 10.72 11.06
N ILE A 263 4.91 9.44 11.46
CA ILE A 263 4.05 8.43 10.84
C ILE A 263 2.57 8.67 11.14
N SER A 264 2.23 9.21 12.31
CA SER A 264 0.84 9.57 12.62
C SER A 264 0.34 10.71 11.72
N TRP A 265 1.15 11.74 11.50
CA TRP A 265 0.83 12.83 10.57
C TRP A 265 0.64 12.33 9.14
N TYR A 266 1.56 11.47 8.69
CA TYR A 266 1.48 10.80 7.39
C TYR A 266 0.21 9.97 7.25
N ALA A 267 -0.10 9.11 8.22
CA ALA A 267 -1.23 8.20 8.15
C ALA A 267 -2.58 8.95 8.22
N MET A 268 -2.68 9.99 9.07
CA MET A 268 -3.87 10.85 9.14
C MET A 268 -4.11 11.55 7.81
N ALA A 269 -3.07 12.13 7.22
CA ALA A 269 -3.18 12.80 5.93
C ALA A 269 -3.56 11.81 4.81
N SER A 270 -3.00 10.59 4.81
CA SER A 270 -3.37 9.53 3.88
C SER A 270 -4.85 9.13 4.00
N LEU A 271 -5.35 9.03 5.24
CA LEU A 271 -6.76 8.74 5.51
C LEU A 271 -7.68 9.81 4.90
N VAL A 272 -7.41 11.09 5.18
CA VAL A 272 -8.18 12.23 4.65
C VAL A 272 -8.13 12.27 3.13
N SER A 273 -6.96 11.98 2.56
CA SER A 273 -6.74 12.00 1.12
C SER A 273 -7.62 10.99 0.37
N VAL A 274 -7.88 9.80 0.92
CA VAL A 274 -8.73 8.79 0.25
C VAL A 274 -10.11 9.37 -0.07
N PHE A 275 -10.73 10.09 0.86
CA PHE A 275 -12.05 10.69 0.66
C PHE A 275 -12.00 11.88 -0.31
N ILE A 276 -11.02 12.77 -0.13
CA ILE A 276 -10.89 13.96 -0.97
C ILE A 276 -10.54 13.57 -2.41
N THR A 277 -9.58 12.66 -2.61
CA THR A 277 -9.17 12.22 -3.94
C THR A 277 -10.32 11.50 -4.67
N SER A 278 -11.11 10.68 -3.97
CA SER A 278 -12.28 10.02 -4.55
C SER A 278 -13.33 11.03 -5.06
N SER A 279 -13.47 12.17 -4.38
CA SER A 279 -14.34 13.25 -4.84
C SER A 279 -13.73 14.08 -5.99
N LEU A 280 -12.41 14.32 -5.93
CA LEU A 280 -11.73 15.14 -6.94
C LEU A 280 -11.63 14.43 -8.30
N VAL A 281 -11.45 13.10 -8.33
CA VAL A 281 -11.32 12.34 -9.57
C VAL A 281 -12.58 12.39 -10.45
N THR A 282 -13.74 12.66 -9.86
CA THR A 282 -15.01 12.86 -10.61
C THR A 282 -15.09 14.20 -11.32
N ARG A 283 -14.28 15.19 -10.91
CA ARG A 283 -14.33 16.57 -11.42
C ARG A 283 -13.07 16.96 -12.19
N ILE A 284 -11.94 16.34 -11.91
CA ILE A 284 -10.63 16.71 -12.46
C ILE A 284 -10.04 15.50 -13.19
N LYS A 285 -9.52 15.70 -14.38
CA LYS A 285 -8.86 14.63 -15.16
C LYS A 285 -7.73 13.99 -14.34
N PRO A 286 -7.64 12.64 -14.25
CA PRO A 286 -6.66 11.93 -13.43
C PRO A 286 -5.20 12.38 -13.67
N ILE A 287 -4.82 12.64 -14.91
CA ILE A 287 -3.45 13.07 -15.24
C ILE A 287 -3.07 14.42 -14.58
N LYS A 288 -4.01 15.35 -14.43
CA LYS A 288 -3.77 16.64 -13.75
C LYS A 288 -3.61 16.45 -12.25
N LEU A 289 -4.39 15.53 -11.65
CA LEU A 289 -4.25 15.18 -10.23
C LEU A 289 -2.91 14.50 -9.97
N ILE A 290 -2.51 13.54 -10.81
CA ILE A 290 -1.21 12.87 -10.71
C ILE A 290 -0.08 13.91 -10.76
N PHE A 291 -0.15 14.88 -11.70
CA PHE A 291 0.86 15.94 -11.80
C PHE A 291 0.92 16.78 -10.52
N ALA A 292 -0.23 17.31 -10.05
CA ALA A 292 -0.27 18.16 -8.86
C ALA A 292 0.24 17.40 -7.62
N TYR A 293 -0.18 16.14 -7.45
CA TYR A 293 0.22 15.29 -6.34
C TYR A 293 1.71 14.99 -6.36
N THR A 294 2.26 14.64 -7.52
CA THR A 294 3.69 14.38 -7.68
C THR A 294 4.52 15.65 -7.43
N LEU A 295 4.08 16.81 -7.95
CA LEU A 295 4.77 18.08 -7.77
C LEU A 295 4.82 18.49 -6.29
N ILE A 296 3.70 18.39 -5.57
CA ILE A 296 3.65 18.75 -4.14
C ILE A 296 4.50 17.77 -3.32
N SER A 297 4.46 16.47 -3.62
CA SER A 297 5.30 15.46 -2.98
C SER A 297 6.79 15.76 -3.19
N PHE A 298 7.19 16.10 -4.41
CA PHE A 298 8.57 16.47 -4.73
C PHE A 298 9.02 17.72 -3.96
N LEU A 299 8.22 18.79 -3.97
CA LEU A 299 8.57 20.03 -3.29
C LEU A 299 8.68 19.84 -1.77
N ALA A 300 7.81 19.01 -1.19
CA ALA A 300 7.86 18.70 0.24
C ALA A 300 9.12 17.91 0.62
N LEU A 301 9.50 16.88 -0.16
CA LEU A 301 10.75 16.14 0.06
C LEU A 301 11.97 17.03 -0.16
N LEU A 302 11.98 17.84 -1.21
CA LEU A 302 13.07 18.77 -1.50
C LEU A 302 13.29 19.75 -0.33
N GLN A 303 12.21 20.32 0.20
CA GLN A 303 12.25 21.19 1.37
C GLN A 303 12.83 20.46 2.60
N MET A 304 12.39 19.21 2.84
CA MET A 304 12.85 18.43 3.99
C MET A 304 14.34 18.11 3.92
N VAL A 305 14.86 17.86 2.72
CA VAL A 305 16.28 17.53 2.49
C VAL A 305 17.16 18.77 2.51
N VAL A 306 16.74 19.86 1.86
CA VAL A 306 17.56 21.09 1.72
C VAL A 306 17.54 21.94 2.99
N ILE A 307 16.39 22.00 3.69
CA ILE A 307 16.20 22.79 4.91
C ILE A 307 15.58 21.90 6.00
N PRO A 308 16.38 20.99 6.59
CA PRO A 308 15.86 20.07 7.61
C PRO A 308 15.36 20.84 8.84
N SER A 309 14.09 20.68 9.18
CA SER A 309 13.47 21.27 10.36
C SER A 309 12.32 20.39 10.87
N ALA A 310 12.00 20.51 12.16
CA ALA A 310 10.93 19.70 12.77
C ALA A 310 9.57 19.98 12.12
N ASP A 311 9.24 21.25 11.88
CA ASP A 311 7.97 21.62 11.25
C ASP A 311 7.97 21.28 9.76
N GLY A 312 9.11 21.44 9.06
CA GLY A 312 9.28 20.98 7.69
C GLY A 312 9.06 19.49 7.54
N ALA A 313 9.58 18.66 8.44
CA ALA A 313 9.38 17.22 8.42
C ALA A 313 7.89 16.83 8.69
N ARG A 314 7.20 17.56 9.60
CA ARG A 314 5.76 17.35 9.83
C ARG A 314 4.94 17.71 8.59
N LEU A 315 5.25 18.87 7.96
CA LEU A 315 4.58 19.28 6.72
C LEU A 315 4.83 18.28 5.59
N THR A 316 6.07 17.77 5.48
CA THR A 316 6.41 16.71 4.52
C THR A 316 5.65 15.43 4.82
N ALA A 317 5.53 15.03 6.10
CA ALA A 317 4.73 13.87 6.49
C ALA A 317 3.26 13.99 6.05
N ILE A 318 2.66 15.16 6.26
CA ILE A 318 1.30 15.46 5.79
C ILE A 318 1.24 15.45 4.26
N ALA A 319 2.20 16.07 3.57
CA ALA A 319 2.23 16.13 2.12
C ALA A 319 2.38 14.75 1.49
N ILE A 320 3.36 13.95 1.94
CA ILE A 320 3.58 12.59 1.40
C ILE A 320 2.41 11.67 1.75
N GLY A 321 1.86 11.78 2.97
CA GLY A 321 0.66 11.04 3.36
C GLY A 321 -0.52 11.36 2.44
N PHE A 322 -0.79 12.64 2.20
CA PHE A 322 -1.92 13.06 1.40
C PHE A 322 -1.70 12.82 -0.11
N PHE A 323 -0.61 13.30 -0.65
CA PHE A 323 -0.40 13.36 -2.09
C PHE A 323 0.26 12.10 -2.67
N ALA A 324 1.14 11.41 -1.94
CA ALA A 324 1.76 10.18 -2.42
C ALA A 324 1.02 8.91 -1.96
N ALA A 325 0.68 8.78 -0.68
CA ALA A 325 0.10 7.54 -0.14
C ALA A 325 -1.42 7.43 -0.31
N GLY A 326 -2.16 8.56 -0.26
CA GLY A 326 -3.61 8.53 -0.10
C GLY A 326 -4.41 8.23 -1.36
N GLY A 327 -3.92 8.50 -2.57
CA GLY A 327 -4.76 8.33 -3.76
C GLY A 327 -4.03 8.10 -5.07
N ILE A 328 -2.73 8.33 -5.11
CA ILE A 328 -1.99 8.36 -6.38
C ILE A 328 -1.91 6.99 -7.06
N TRP A 329 -1.86 5.90 -6.28
CA TRP A 329 -1.86 4.55 -6.81
C TRP A 329 -3.14 4.27 -7.61
N GLN A 330 -4.30 4.64 -7.05
CA GLN A 330 -5.60 4.47 -7.70
C GLN A 330 -5.74 5.37 -8.93
N LEU A 331 -5.21 6.60 -8.86
CA LEU A 331 -5.21 7.53 -9.99
C LEU A 331 -4.39 6.98 -11.16
N GLY A 332 -3.19 6.44 -10.89
CA GLY A 332 -2.32 5.83 -11.91
C GLY A 332 -2.98 4.62 -12.56
N LEU A 333 -3.57 3.73 -11.76
CA LEU A 333 -4.29 2.56 -12.28
C LEU A 333 -5.53 2.95 -13.07
N THR A 334 -6.27 3.98 -12.63
CA THR A 334 -7.43 4.50 -13.36
C THR A 334 -7.03 5.04 -14.72
N LEU A 335 -5.98 5.86 -14.79
CA LEU A 335 -5.48 6.41 -16.04
C LEU A 335 -5.00 5.32 -16.99
N LEU A 336 -4.27 4.34 -16.46
CA LEU A 336 -3.76 3.20 -17.24
C LEU A 336 -4.93 2.36 -17.81
N SER A 337 -5.99 2.15 -17.02
CA SER A 337 -7.18 1.44 -17.47
C SER A 337 -8.02 2.23 -18.49
N GLN A 338 -7.96 3.57 -18.45
CA GLN A 338 -8.58 4.43 -19.47
C GLN A 338 -7.79 4.39 -20.79
N TYR A 339 -6.44 4.33 -20.72
CA TYR A 339 -5.60 4.25 -21.90
C TYR A 339 -5.71 2.89 -22.63
N PHE A 340 -5.94 1.82 -21.87
CA PHE A 340 -5.96 0.44 -22.41
C PHE A 340 -7.23 -0.30 -21.97
N PRO A 341 -8.41 0.12 -22.43
CA PRO A 341 -9.69 -0.44 -21.97
C PRO A 341 -9.88 -1.91 -22.36
N ALA A 342 -9.27 -2.36 -23.46
CA ALA A 342 -9.35 -3.76 -23.92
C ALA A 342 -8.44 -4.72 -23.13
N GLU A 343 -7.42 -4.21 -22.43
CA GLU A 343 -6.41 -5.02 -21.72
C GLU A 343 -6.34 -4.71 -20.22
N LYS A 344 -7.45 -4.28 -19.61
CA LYS A 344 -7.50 -3.82 -18.20
C LYS A 344 -6.84 -4.78 -17.21
N GLY A 345 -7.11 -6.09 -17.33
CA GLY A 345 -6.52 -7.10 -16.44
C GLY A 345 -5.00 -7.17 -16.57
N LYS A 346 -4.48 -7.17 -17.80
CA LYS A 346 -3.05 -7.27 -18.09
C LYS A 346 -2.30 -6.03 -17.59
N VAL A 347 -2.80 -4.83 -17.87
CA VAL A 347 -2.15 -3.57 -17.43
C VAL A 347 -2.23 -3.41 -15.91
N THR A 348 -3.33 -3.84 -15.25
CA THR A 348 -3.44 -3.90 -13.79
C THR A 348 -2.38 -4.83 -13.21
N GLY A 349 -2.17 -6.00 -13.82
CA GLY A 349 -1.14 -6.95 -13.40
C GLY A 349 0.26 -6.34 -13.47
N TYR A 350 0.62 -5.71 -14.56
CA TYR A 350 1.93 -5.05 -14.71
C TYR A 350 2.13 -3.89 -13.72
N TYR A 351 1.10 -3.07 -13.52
CA TYR A 351 1.13 -1.97 -12.57
C TYR A 351 1.30 -2.48 -11.13
N SER A 352 0.52 -3.48 -10.75
CA SER A 352 0.58 -4.09 -9.41
C SER A 352 1.92 -4.78 -9.15
N PHE A 353 2.50 -5.45 -10.16
CA PHE A 353 3.83 -6.04 -10.04
C PHE A 353 4.90 -4.98 -9.83
N ALA A 354 4.90 -3.91 -10.64
CA ALA A 354 5.86 -2.82 -10.51
C ALA A 354 5.78 -2.13 -9.15
N THR A 355 4.56 -1.88 -8.65
CA THR A 355 4.36 -1.30 -7.32
C THR A 355 4.76 -2.27 -6.21
N ALA A 356 4.55 -3.58 -6.37
CA ALA A 356 5.01 -4.59 -5.42
C ALA A 356 6.55 -4.65 -5.34
N LEU A 357 7.24 -4.46 -6.46
CA LEU A 357 8.71 -4.43 -6.51
C LEU A 357 9.30 -3.31 -5.64
N THR A 358 8.56 -2.24 -5.39
CA THR A 358 8.98 -1.15 -4.51
C THR A 358 9.26 -1.60 -3.09
N PHE A 359 8.45 -2.52 -2.56
CA PHE A 359 8.61 -3.05 -1.19
C PHE A 359 9.91 -3.83 -1.00
N PHE A 360 10.52 -4.27 -2.09
CA PHE A 360 11.84 -4.90 -2.09
C PHE A 360 12.95 -3.92 -2.43
N VAL A 361 12.84 -3.22 -3.57
CA VAL A 361 13.91 -2.34 -4.08
C VAL A 361 14.17 -1.18 -3.14
N GLY A 362 13.12 -0.57 -2.56
CA GLY A 362 13.27 0.57 -1.66
C GLY A 362 14.16 0.26 -0.44
N PRO A 363 13.76 -0.70 0.41
CA PRO A 363 14.57 -1.08 1.57
C PRO A 363 15.92 -1.70 1.18
N LEU A 364 16.02 -2.43 0.07
CA LEU A 364 17.30 -2.98 -0.41
C LEU A 364 18.27 -1.85 -0.73
N VAL A 365 17.88 -0.86 -1.52
CA VAL A 365 18.72 0.31 -1.84
C VAL A 365 19.08 1.04 -0.57
N SER A 366 18.11 1.26 0.33
CA SER A 366 18.38 1.89 1.62
C SER A 366 19.38 1.09 2.47
N SER A 367 19.34 -0.24 2.46
CA SER A 367 20.26 -1.08 3.25
C SER A 367 21.73 -0.97 2.81
N PHE A 368 22.00 -0.58 1.57
CA PHE A 368 23.37 -0.34 1.10
C PHE A 368 23.91 1.04 1.48
N ILE A 369 23.04 1.99 1.83
CA ILE A 369 23.39 3.40 2.05
C ILE A 369 23.33 3.75 3.53
N ILE A 370 22.32 3.22 4.23
CA ILE A 370 22.03 3.62 5.60
C ILE A 370 22.99 2.95 6.57
N ASP A 371 23.52 3.78 7.46
CA ASP A 371 24.21 3.40 8.67
C ASP A 371 23.62 4.20 9.85
N ASP A 372 24.25 4.20 11.02
CA ASP A 372 23.77 4.94 12.18
C ASP A 372 24.07 6.46 12.13
N THR A 373 24.57 6.98 11.01
CA THR A 373 24.87 8.40 10.85
C THR A 373 23.69 9.21 10.32
N ALA A 374 23.61 10.48 10.72
CA ALA A 374 22.61 11.40 10.19
C ALA A 374 22.75 11.61 8.67
N VAL A 375 23.97 11.55 8.16
CA VAL A 375 24.29 11.77 6.74
C VAL A 375 23.73 10.65 5.89
N SER A 376 23.88 9.39 6.31
CA SER A 376 23.37 8.24 5.56
C SER A 376 21.84 8.22 5.51
N VAL A 377 21.17 8.58 6.60
CA VAL A 377 19.71 8.74 6.63
C VAL A 377 19.27 9.86 5.69
N LEU A 378 20.00 10.99 5.66
CA LEU A 378 19.72 12.08 4.73
C LEU A 378 19.85 11.63 3.27
N HIS A 379 20.90 10.85 2.93
CA HIS A 379 21.10 10.30 1.58
C HIS A 379 19.93 9.42 1.12
N VAL A 380 19.29 8.66 2.01
CA VAL A 380 18.08 7.88 1.66
C VAL A 380 16.96 8.80 1.17
N PHE A 381 16.74 9.95 1.84
CA PHE A 381 15.74 10.93 1.43
C PHE A 381 16.15 11.77 0.22
N GLU A 382 17.45 11.99 0.00
CA GLU A 382 17.96 12.59 -1.25
C GLU A 382 17.64 11.70 -2.45
N ILE A 383 17.86 10.38 -2.33
CA ILE A 383 17.48 9.41 -3.38
C ILE A 383 15.97 9.39 -3.59
N ASP A 384 15.19 9.38 -2.52
CA ASP A 384 13.72 9.43 -2.62
C ASP A 384 13.25 10.71 -3.33
N THR A 385 13.87 11.84 -3.03
CA THR A 385 13.64 13.13 -3.71
C THR A 385 13.99 13.03 -5.21
N GLY A 386 15.13 12.41 -5.53
CA GLY A 386 15.55 12.16 -6.93
C GLY A 386 14.58 11.25 -7.70
N VAL A 387 14.12 10.18 -7.06
CA VAL A 387 13.12 9.25 -7.63
C VAL A 387 11.79 9.98 -7.85
N THR A 388 11.38 10.85 -6.92
CA THR A 388 10.15 11.65 -7.05
C THR A 388 10.28 12.70 -8.16
N LEU A 389 11.46 13.30 -8.33
CA LEU A 389 11.77 14.18 -9.46
C LEU A 389 11.66 13.45 -10.80
N LEU A 390 12.21 12.24 -10.89
CA LEU A 390 12.06 11.39 -12.07
C LEU A 390 10.58 11.13 -12.38
N SER A 391 9.77 10.83 -11.38
CA SER A 391 8.32 10.72 -11.53
C SER A 391 7.71 11.98 -12.12
N LEU A 392 8.08 13.15 -11.60
CA LEU A 392 7.55 14.44 -12.04
C LEU A 392 7.88 14.68 -13.52
N VAL A 393 9.12 14.41 -13.93
CA VAL A 393 9.54 14.53 -15.35
C VAL A 393 8.70 13.60 -16.23
N ILE A 394 8.53 12.34 -15.83
CA ILE A 394 7.72 11.36 -16.59
C ILE A 394 6.26 11.82 -16.68
N VAL A 395 5.69 12.31 -15.58
CA VAL A 395 4.30 12.82 -15.59
C VAL A 395 4.14 14.04 -16.48
N ILE A 396 5.12 14.94 -16.57
CA ILE A 396 5.12 16.06 -17.50
C ILE A 396 5.13 15.54 -18.96
N ILE A 397 5.97 14.57 -19.28
CA ILE A 397 6.00 13.93 -20.61
C ILE A 397 4.61 13.33 -20.92
N LEU A 398 4.02 12.59 -19.99
CA LEU A 398 2.69 12.00 -20.15
C LEU A 398 1.62 13.08 -20.36
N MET A 399 1.67 14.22 -19.64
CA MET A 399 0.74 15.35 -19.83
C MET A 399 0.84 15.95 -21.23
N ILE A 400 2.05 16.11 -21.75
CA ILE A 400 2.29 16.64 -23.12
C ILE A 400 1.73 15.65 -24.14
N ARG A 401 1.97 14.35 -23.96
CA ARG A 401 1.48 13.30 -24.85
C ARG A 401 -0.03 13.15 -24.78
N ASN A 402 -0.60 13.22 -23.58
CA ASN A 402 -2.06 13.12 -23.35
C ASN A 402 -2.85 14.22 -24.09
N ARG A 403 -2.26 15.41 -24.32
CA ARG A 403 -2.89 16.47 -25.12
C ARG A 403 -3.09 16.08 -26.60
N LYS A 404 -2.35 15.07 -27.09
CA LYS A 404 -2.41 14.60 -28.47
C LYS A 404 -3.42 13.45 -28.64
N PHE A 405 -3.94 12.91 -27.54
CA PHE A 405 -4.93 11.83 -27.58
C PHE A 405 -6.33 12.45 -27.66
N SER A 406 -7.14 11.95 -28.56
CA SER A 406 -8.55 12.33 -28.72
C SER A 406 -9.43 11.59 -27.69
N MET A 407 -9.19 11.82 -26.40
CA MET A 407 -10.01 11.27 -25.30
C MET A 407 -10.79 12.36 -24.58
#